data_37d7e139695933e62908971b01b99a63
#
_entry.id   37d7e139695933e62908971b01b99a63
#
_cell.length_a   1.000
_cell.length_b   1.000
_cell.length_c   1.000
_cell.angle_alpha   90.00
_cell.angle_beta   90.00
_cell.angle_gamma   90.00
#
_symmetry.space_group_name_H-M   'P 1'
#
loop_
_entity.id
_entity.type
_entity.pdbx_description
1 polymer ?
#
loop_
_entity_poly.entity_id
_entity_poly.type
_entity_poly.pdbx_seq_one_letter_code
_entity_poly.pdbx_strand_id
1 'polypeptide(L)'
;MIGAGVVGLSVAWLLCQHGHRVQLIDPALAQGQASQAGSSAALGLLMAQIFRRSSGRGWRLRQQSLGLWQQWRQLLEQRGHLIPWRPGLLQLASNEQEWLGQARLAEERQKQGLPLRLLNKAELRALTPALPAAAAGALLSPH
;
A
#
# COMPACT_ATOMS: atom_id res chain seq x y z
N MET A 1 -23.53 -9.62 6.93
CA MET A 1 -22.42 -9.54 5.96
C MET A 1 -21.63 -10.83 6.00
N ILE A 2 -21.27 -11.40 4.88
CA ILE A 2 -20.52 -12.66 4.78
C ILE A 2 -19.09 -12.37 4.34
N GLY A 3 -18.11 -12.92 5.09
CA GLY A 3 -16.68 -12.76 4.85
C GLY A 3 -16.03 -11.70 5.73
N ALA A 4 -15.03 -12.10 6.51
CA ALA A 4 -14.22 -11.23 7.40
C ALA A 4 -12.83 -10.93 6.82
N GLY A 5 -12.67 -10.97 5.51
CA GLY A 5 -11.49 -10.44 4.82
C GLY A 5 -11.45 -8.91 4.90
N VAL A 6 -10.38 -8.29 4.38
CA VAL A 6 -10.17 -6.83 4.45
C VAL A 6 -11.36 -6.02 3.92
N VAL A 7 -12.01 -6.47 2.84
CA VAL A 7 -13.19 -5.78 2.28
C VAL A 7 -14.37 -5.85 3.23
N GLY A 8 -14.70 -7.07 3.72
CA GLY A 8 -15.83 -7.27 4.64
C GLY A 8 -15.65 -6.52 5.94
N LEU A 9 -14.48 -6.59 6.55
CA LEU A 9 -14.17 -5.85 7.77
C LEU A 9 -14.23 -4.33 7.57
N SER A 10 -13.70 -3.81 6.46
CA SER A 10 -13.73 -2.38 6.16
C SER A 10 -15.15 -1.86 5.99
N VAL A 11 -16.01 -2.59 5.25
CA VAL A 11 -17.41 -2.22 5.05
C VAL A 11 -18.20 -2.33 6.36
N ALA A 12 -18.00 -3.42 7.12
CA ALA A 12 -18.64 -3.60 8.43
C ALA A 12 -18.28 -2.45 9.37
N TRP A 13 -17.02 -2.08 9.44
CA TRP A 13 -16.58 -0.95 10.26
C TRP A 13 -17.22 0.36 9.83
N LEU A 14 -17.20 0.69 8.54
CA LEU A 14 -17.85 1.91 8.04
C LEU A 14 -19.33 1.95 8.40
N LEU A 15 -20.06 0.85 8.20
CA LEU A 15 -21.47 0.76 8.56
C LEU A 15 -21.68 0.99 10.06
N CYS A 16 -20.85 0.40 10.93
CA CYS A 16 -20.91 0.64 12.36
C CYS A 16 -20.62 2.11 12.72
N GLN A 17 -19.68 2.77 12.05
CA GLN A 17 -19.42 4.21 12.26
C GLN A 17 -20.63 5.07 11.88
N HIS A 18 -21.45 4.62 10.93
CA HIS A 18 -22.72 5.26 10.55
C HIS A 18 -23.93 4.82 11.39
N GLY A 19 -23.71 4.15 12.51
CA GLY A 19 -24.77 3.75 13.45
C GLY A 19 -25.54 2.48 13.06
N HIS A 20 -25.11 1.76 12.02
CA HIS A 20 -25.75 0.50 11.66
C HIS A 20 -25.31 -0.64 12.57
N ARG A 21 -26.25 -1.54 12.88
CA ARG A 21 -25.94 -2.81 13.54
C ARG A 21 -25.53 -3.82 12.49
N VAL A 22 -24.30 -4.32 12.58
CA VAL A 22 -23.73 -5.24 11.58
C VAL A 22 -23.45 -6.59 12.22
N GLN A 23 -23.96 -7.65 11.59
CA GLN A 23 -23.56 -9.02 11.88
C GLN A 23 -22.58 -9.49 10.83
N LEU A 24 -21.39 -9.90 11.25
CA LEU A 24 -20.34 -10.44 10.39
C LEU A 24 -20.28 -11.96 10.57
N ILE A 25 -20.31 -12.68 9.46
CA ILE A 25 -20.29 -14.15 9.42
C ILE A 25 -19.08 -14.60 8.63
N ASP A 26 -18.19 -15.34 9.26
CA ASP A 26 -17.02 -15.94 8.64
C ASP A 26 -16.59 -17.18 9.43
N PRO A 27 -16.28 -18.31 8.79
CA PRO A 27 -15.86 -19.53 9.48
C PRO A 27 -14.63 -19.33 10.39
N ALA A 28 -13.70 -18.46 10.00
CA ALA A 28 -12.48 -18.20 10.75
C ALA A 28 -12.72 -17.46 12.07
N LEU A 29 -13.80 -16.69 12.19
CA LEU A 29 -14.14 -15.97 13.42
C LEU A 29 -14.49 -16.94 14.56
N ALA A 30 -15.12 -18.07 14.25
CA ALA A 30 -15.48 -19.09 15.25
C ALA A 30 -14.25 -19.84 15.80
N GLN A 31 -13.17 -19.89 15.05
CA GLN A 31 -11.97 -20.65 15.40
C GLN A 31 -10.86 -19.78 15.99
N GLY A 32 -11.01 -18.45 16.05
CA GLY A 32 -9.97 -17.52 16.50
C GLY A 32 -8.69 -17.55 15.65
N GLN A 33 -8.76 -18.15 14.47
CA GLN A 33 -7.63 -18.31 13.56
C GLN A 33 -7.61 -17.17 12.53
N ALA A 34 -6.40 -16.85 12.03
CA ALA A 34 -6.27 -15.97 10.90
C ALA A 34 -7.03 -16.56 9.70
N SER A 35 -7.91 -15.78 9.10
CA SER A 35 -8.71 -16.21 7.96
C SER A 35 -7.81 -16.75 6.84
N GLN A 36 -8.20 -17.86 6.22
CA GLN A 36 -7.61 -18.34 4.97
C GLN A 36 -8.06 -17.50 3.75
N ALA A 37 -8.63 -16.32 3.99
CA ALA A 37 -9.03 -15.39 2.96
C ALA A 37 -7.82 -14.83 2.19
N GLY A 38 -8.05 -14.40 0.96
CA GLY A 38 -7.02 -13.76 0.14
C GLY A 38 -6.33 -12.56 0.81
N SER A 39 -6.99 -11.93 1.80
CA SER A 39 -6.40 -10.83 2.59
C SER A 39 -5.24 -11.27 3.47
N SER A 40 -5.25 -12.49 4.00
CA SER A 40 -4.15 -13.03 4.82
C SER A 40 -2.94 -13.45 3.99
N ALA A 41 -3.15 -13.75 2.71
CA ALA A 41 -2.10 -14.05 1.75
C ALA A 41 -1.55 -12.80 1.03
N ALA A 42 -2.19 -11.64 1.21
CA ALA A 42 -1.77 -10.40 0.57
C ALA A 42 -0.52 -9.80 1.25
N LEU A 43 0.40 -9.26 0.44
CA LEU A 43 1.62 -8.62 0.94
C LEU A 43 1.36 -7.28 1.65
N GLY A 44 0.14 -6.76 1.61
CA GLY A 44 -0.22 -5.48 2.23
C GLY A 44 0.43 -4.25 1.59
N LEU A 45 0.89 -4.34 0.34
CA LEU A 45 1.56 -3.24 -0.33
C LEU A 45 0.57 -2.17 -0.81
N LEU A 46 0.82 -0.91 -0.44
CA LEU A 46 0.06 0.25 -0.91
C LEU A 46 0.80 0.93 -2.06
N MET A 47 0.45 0.57 -3.29
CA MET A 47 1.19 0.92 -4.51
C MET A 47 0.56 2.08 -5.30
N ALA A 48 -0.25 2.94 -4.66
CA ALA A 48 -1.07 3.93 -5.38
C ALA A 48 -0.27 4.83 -6.33
N GLN A 49 0.92 5.24 -5.94
CA GLN A 49 1.68 6.28 -6.66
C GLN A 49 2.62 5.75 -7.75
N ILE A 50 3.02 4.48 -7.68
CA ILE A 50 3.99 3.89 -8.62
C ILE A 50 3.36 3.33 -9.91
N PHE A 51 2.04 3.33 -10.04
CA PHE A 51 1.38 2.91 -11.27
C PHE A 51 1.64 3.92 -12.39
N ARG A 52 1.92 3.43 -13.60
CA ARG A 52 2.16 4.27 -14.78
C ARG A 52 1.00 5.24 -15.05
N ARG A 53 -0.25 4.74 -14.96
CA ARG A 53 -1.43 5.54 -15.24
C ARG A 53 -1.81 6.40 -14.03
N SER A 54 -1.77 7.72 -14.20
CA SER A 54 -2.11 8.73 -13.18
C SER A 54 -3.42 9.47 -13.47
N SER A 55 -4.34 8.81 -14.16
CA SER A 55 -5.63 9.40 -14.53
C SER A 55 -6.74 8.37 -14.52
N GLY A 56 -7.98 8.85 -14.60
CA GLY A 56 -9.17 8.03 -14.68
C GLY A 56 -9.65 7.48 -13.33
N ARG A 57 -10.70 6.67 -13.38
CA ARG A 57 -11.40 6.16 -12.19
C ARG A 57 -10.49 5.32 -11.28
N GLY A 58 -9.72 4.40 -11.88
CA GLY A 58 -8.83 3.52 -11.10
C GLY A 58 -7.73 4.26 -10.37
N TRP A 59 -7.19 5.34 -10.94
CA TRP A 59 -6.25 6.21 -10.27
C TRP A 59 -6.89 6.90 -9.06
N ARG A 60 -8.05 7.55 -9.26
CA ARG A 60 -8.76 8.23 -8.16
C ARG A 60 -9.09 7.29 -7.01
N LEU A 61 -9.58 6.08 -7.31
CA LEU A 61 -9.88 5.07 -6.28
C LEU A 61 -8.63 4.68 -5.48
N ARG A 62 -7.48 4.48 -6.14
CA ARG A 62 -6.23 4.14 -5.44
C ARG A 62 -5.75 5.25 -4.53
N GLN A 63 -5.84 6.52 -4.98
CA GLN A 63 -5.48 7.67 -4.15
C GLN A 63 -6.40 7.82 -2.93
N GLN A 64 -7.71 7.70 -3.14
CA GLN A 64 -8.69 7.73 -2.05
C GLN A 64 -8.46 6.57 -1.06
N SER A 65 -8.22 5.36 -1.56
CA SER A 65 -7.94 4.20 -0.72
C SER A 65 -6.69 4.40 0.13
N LEU A 66 -5.61 4.93 -0.43
CA LEU A 66 -4.38 5.23 0.32
C LEU A 66 -4.66 6.23 1.45
N GLY A 67 -5.37 7.31 1.17
CA GLY A 67 -5.76 8.31 2.17
C GLY A 67 -6.65 7.72 3.28
N LEU A 68 -7.62 6.89 2.93
CA LEU A 68 -8.48 6.19 3.90
C LEU A 68 -7.68 5.24 4.80
N TRP A 69 -6.74 4.47 4.25
CA TRP A 69 -5.89 3.59 5.04
C TRP A 69 -5.04 4.36 6.05
N GLN A 70 -4.48 5.49 5.67
CA GLN A 70 -3.72 6.36 6.58
C GLN A 70 -4.58 6.89 7.72
N GLN A 71 -5.80 7.37 7.41
CA GLN A 71 -6.76 7.84 8.40
C GLN A 71 -7.21 6.72 9.36
N TRP A 72 -7.57 5.57 8.83
CA TRP A 72 -8.02 4.42 9.63
C TRP A 72 -6.90 3.89 10.52
N ARG A 73 -5.68 3.83 10.03
CA ARG A 73 -4.53 3.48 10.85
C ARG A 73 -4.43 4.39 12.07
N GLN A 74 -4.46 5.71 11.86
CA GLN A 74 -4.38 6.68 12.95
C GLN A 74 -5.54 6.52 13.95
N LEU A 75 -6.77 6.31 13.47
CA LEU A 75 -7.93 6.08 14.33
C LEU A 75 -7.80 4.80 15.16
N LEU A 76 -7.27 3.72 14.59
CA LEU A 76 -7.05 2.46 15.29
C LEU A 76 -5.93 2.60 16.32
N GLU A 77 -4.84 3.25 15.98
CA GLU A 77 -3.73 3.54 16.91
C GLU A 77 -4.19 4.40 18.11
N GLN A 78 -5.00 5.42 17.88
CA GLN A 78 -5.61 6.23 18.94
C GLN A 78 -6.52 5.42 19.88
N ARG A 79 -7.09 4.32 19.40
CA ARG A 79 -7.89 3.38 20.20
C ARG A 79 -7.08 2.26 20.82
N GLY A 80 -5.75 2.32 20.78
CA GLY A 80 -4.84 1.34 21.36
C GLY A 80 -4.54 0.12 20.48
N HIS A 81 -4.96 0.12 19.22
CA HIS A 81 -4.68 -0.96 18.26
C HIS A 81 -3.46 -0.60 17.42
N LEU A 82 -2.30 -1.14 17.78
CA LEU A 82 -1.08 -0.94 17.00
C LEU A 82 -1.16 -1.66 15.65
N ILE A 83 -1.08 -0.89 14.57
CA ILE A 83 -1.05 -1.42 13.20
C ILE A 83 0.39 -1.42 12.71
N PRO A 84 1.00 -2.58 12.44
CA PRO A 84 2.34 -2.63 11.86
C PRO A 84 2.36 -1.88 10.54
N TRP A 85 3.17 -0.82 10.47
CA TRP A 85 3.29 0.02 9.30
C TRP A 85 4.76 0.27 8.98
N ARG A 86 5.14 -0.01 7.75
CA ARG A 86 6.46 0.32 7.24
C ARG A 86 6.29 1.31 6.10
N PRO A 87 6.66 2.58 6.27
CA PRO A 87 6.60 3.56 5.20
C PRO A 87 7.67 3.23 4.15
N GLY A 88 7.34 3.58 2.92
CA GLY A 88 8.25 3.43 1.81
C GLY A 88 8.09 2.11 1.05
N LEU A 89 7.98 2.24 -0.26
CA LEU A 89 7.96 1.14 -1.20
C LEU A 89 9.07 1.35 -2.23
N LEU A 90 9.95 0.37 -2.35
CA LEU A 90 10.98 0.35 -3.38
C LEU A 90 10.53 -0.50 -4.56
N GLN A 91 10.51 0.11 -5.74
CA GLN A 91 10.39 -0.62 -7.01
C GLN A 91 11.76 -0.69 -7.65
N LEU A 92 12.39 -1.86 -7.61
CA LEU A 92 13.71 -2.08 -8.18
C LEU A 92 13.66 -2.00 -9.71
N ALA A 93 14.71 -1.50 -10.31
CA ALA A 93 14.99 -1.61 -11.74
C ALA A 93 16.03 -2.69 -11.97
N SER A 94 15.70 -3.69 -12.78
CA SER A 94 16.59 -4.82 -13.08
C SER A 94 17.67 -4.47 -14.11
N ASN A 95 17.44 -3.40 -14.89
CA ASN A 95 18.32 -2.94 -15.92
C ASN A 95 18.18 -1.42 -16.13
N GLU A 96 19.07 -0.85 -16.95
CA GLU A 96 19.09 0.59 -17.21
C GLU A 96 17.83 1.08 -17.93
N GLN A 97 17.25 0.30 -18.82
CA GLN A 97 16.02 0.68 -19.53
C GLN A 97 14.83 0.84 -18.57
N GLU A 98 14.69 -0.08 -17.61
CA GLU A 98 13.68 0.02 -16.55
C GLU A 98 13.95 1.24 -15.66
N TRP A 99 15.20 1.49 -15.30
CA TRP A 99 15.58 2.64 -14.49
C TRP A 99 15.27 3.97 -15.17
N LEU A 100 15.56 4.10 -16.47
CA LEU A 100 15.16 5.26 -17.27
C LEU A 100 13.63 5.42 -17.34
N GLY A 101 12.89 4.32 -17.41
CA GLY A 101 11.42 4.33 -17.34
C GLY A 101 10.92 4.84 -16.00
N GLN A 102 11.57 4.44 -14.91
CA GLN A 102 11.27 4.93 -13.55
C GLN A 102 11.63 6.40 -13.37
N ALA A 103 12.72 6.87 -14.00
CA ALA A 103 13.11 8.28 -13.98
C ALA A 103 12.02 9.18 -14.57
N ARG A 104 11.50 8.80 -15.74
CA ARG A 104 10.36 9.51 -16.37
C ARG A 104 9.13 9.52 -15.49
N LEU A 105 8.81 8.38 -14.86
CA LEU A 105 7.68 8.28 -13.95
C LEU A 105 7.87 9.18 -12.71
N ALA A 106 9.06 9.20 -12.13
CA ALA A 106 9.38 10.07 -10.99
C ALA A 106 9.17 11.54 -11.34
N GLU A 107 9.68 11.97 -12.49
CA GLU A 107 9.53 13.34 -12.98
C GLU A 107 8.06 13.73 -13.18
N GLU A 108 7.27 12.87 -13.83
CA GLU A 108 5.83 13.09 -14.00
C GLU A 108 5.11 13.22 -12.66
N ARG A 109 5.45 12.39 -11.69
CA ARG A 109 4.84 12.39 -10.35
C ARG A 109 5.24 13.64 -9.56
N GLN A 110 6.48 14.06 -9.64
CA GLN A 110 6.94 15.30 -9.00
C GLN A 110 6.18 16.53 -9.55
N LYS A 111 5.93 16.60 -10.86
CA LYS A 111 5.06 17.64 -11.46
C LYS A 111 3.62 17.61 -10.93
N GLN A 112 3.17 16.46 -10.46
CA GLN A 112 1.84 16.27 -9.82
C GLN A 112 1.86 16.48 -8.30
N GLY A 113 3.00 16.89 -7.73
CA GLY A 113 3.16 17.09 -6.28
C GLY A 113 3.31 15.78 -5.49
N LEU A 114 3.59 14.66 -6.17
CA LEU A 114 3.79 13.35 -5.52
C LEU A 114 5.28 13.12 -5.26
N PRO A 115 5.69 12.83 -4.01
CA PRO A 115 7.10 12.79 -3.61
C PRO A 115 7.80 11.47 -3.96
N LEU A 116 7.81 11.07 -5.22
CA LEU A 116 8.62 9.93 -5.66
C LEU A 116 10.08 10.34 -5.81
N ARG A 117 10.98 9.48 -5.34
CA ARG A 117 12.43 9.66 -5.47
C ARG A 117 13.03 8.56 -6.33
N LEU A 118 13.84 8.96 -7.29
CA LEU A 118 14.68 8.04 -8.04
C LEU A 118 15.98 7.83 -7.25
N LEU A 119 16.34 6.56 -7.03
CA LEU A 119 17.57 6.17 -6.35
C LEU A 119 18.51 5.52 -7.37
N ASN A 120 19.72 6.02 -7.44
CA ASN A 120 20.78 5.36 -8.20
C ASN A 120 21.33 4.14 -7.44
N LYS A 121 22.23 3.40 -8.07
CA LYS A 121 22.80 2.18 -7.49
C LYS A 121 23.54 2.39 -6.16
N ALA A 122 24.23 3.52 -6.01
CA ALA A 122 24.96 3.83 -4.78
C ALA A 122 24.01 4.20 -3.64
N GLU A 123 23.02 5.05 -3.91
CA GLU A 123 21.98 5.43 -2.93
C GLU A 123 21.15 4.22 -2.49
N LEU A 124 20.81 3.34 -3.44
CA LEU A 124 20.06 2.12 -3.15
C LEU A 124 20.83 1.19 -2.21
N ARG A 125 22.14 1.01 -2.44
CA ARG A 125 23.01 0.21 -1.57
C ARG A 125 23.18 0.81 -0.18
N ALA A 126 23.29 2.14 -0.08
CA ALA A 126 23.36 2.82 1.19
C ALA A 126 22.07 2.68 2.02
N LEU A 127 20.91 2.61 1.35
CA LEU A 127 19.63 2.47 2.01
C LEU A 127 19.40 1.06 2.58
N THR A 128 19.74 0.03 1.81
CA THR A 128 19.57 -1.37 2.23
C THR A 128 20.56 -2.30 1.52
N PRO A 129 21.62 -2.71 2.25
CA PRO A 129 22.68 -3.55 1.66
C PRO A 129 22.23 -4.96 1.27
N ALA A 130 21.08 -5.42 1.76
CA ALA A 130 20.55 -6.77 1.49
C ALA A 130 19.86 -6.91 0.11
N LEU A 131 19.80 -5.84 -0.70
CA LEU A 131 19.16 -5.88 -2.01
C LEU A 131 20.06 -6.55 -3.07
N PRO A 132 19.44 -7.11 -4.16
CA PRO A 132 20.18 -7.73 -5.24
C PRO A 132 21.25 -6.80 -5.82
N ALA A 133 22.47 -7.27 -5.92
CA ALA A 133 23.60 -6.50 -6.45
C ALA A 133 23.41 -6.09 -7.93
N ALA A 134 22.55 -6.81 -8.66
CA ALA A 134 22.26 -6.56 -10.07
C ALA A 134 21.31 -5.40 -10.32
N ALA A 135 20.63 -4.86 -9.29
CA ALA A 135 19.70 -3.75 -9.47
C ALA A 135 20.42 -2.51 -10.01
N ALA A 136 19.88 -1.92 -11.09
CA ALA A 136 20.41 -0.72 -11.70
C ALA A 136 20.09 0.54 -10.88
N GLY A 137 19.00 0.49 -10.12
CA GLY A 137 18.51 1.55 -9.24
C GLY A 137 17.11 1.21 -8.74
N ALA A 138 16.41 2.19 -8.20
CA ALA A 138 15.03 2.00 -7.74
C ALA A 138 14.21 3.30 -7.76
N LEU A 139 12.90 3.14 -7.80
CA LEU A 139 11.94 4.19 -7.51
C LEU A 139 11.43 4.01 -6.08
N LEU A 140 11.60 5.02 -5.25
CA LEU A 140 11.12 5.06 -3.86
C LEU A 140 9.82 5.89 -3.79
N SER A 141 8.74 5.26 -3.33
CA SER A 141 7.53 5.94 -2.87
C SER A 141 7.57 6.00 -1.34
N PRO A 142 7.55 7.18 -0.73
CA PRO A 142 7.72 7.33 0.73
C PRO A 142 6.48 6.99 1.56
N HIS A 143 5.37 6.63 0.93
CA HIS A 143 4.08 6.36 1.60
C HIS A 143 3.83 4.91 1.87
#